data_07c7e7b120a3274cb43738b9758eaa61
#
_entry.id   07c7e7b120a3274cb43738b9758eaa61
#
_cell.length_a   1.000
_cell.length_b   1.000
_cell.length_c   1.000
_cell.angle_alpha   90.00
_cell.angle_beta   90.00
_cell.angle_gamma   90.00
#
_symmetry.space_group_name_H-M   'P 1'
#
loop_
_entity.id
_entity.type
_entity.pdbx_description
1 polymer ?
#
loop_
_entity_poly.entity_id
_entity_poly.type
_entity_poly.pdbx_seq_one_letter_code
_entity_poly.pdbx_strand_id
1 'polypeptide(L)'
;MLPMSQRFSFLALALGLTGCANLMPPTQVDALVATQWQAPLPHQGTVGALTQWWQQRGDPLLVELIVAAQAVSPSVAQALSRVETARASRTTANAALLPKLDASASASRGVSQPDVPLATTQSINLQASWELDLVGANRAVSHAADAQLQGSQAQWHDARVSVAAEVATTYYGLSTCHQLLQVARQDAGSRHETARLSGLSAQAGFATPSVAALARASAADGNSRVTQQAAACDLDTKALVALTGWPEPDLRQKLALALTNPAQAAPVFITSVPAQTLTQRPDVFAAERDVVVASAQVGSAKAQRYPRLTLNGSVGALRSSMGGNQTSLDTWSFGPLALTVPLFDGGQRQANVVAAEANYTQAIAVYRGKVRQAVREVEQALVNLQSTDARKQDANTATQGYAESLQATQARYGQGFASLVELEDARRTALAAQSAELSLALERNRAWVALYRALGGGFDAAQPSAAL
;
A
#
# COMPACT_ATOMS: atom_id res chain seq x y z
N MET A 1 -37.68 -58.27 -0.64
CA MET A 1 -36.85 -58.34 0.56
C MET A 1 -35.39 -58.49 0.09
N LEU A 2 -34.58 -57.43 0.15
CA LEU A 2 -33.14 -57.49 -0.19
C LEU A 2 -32.40 -58.26 0.89
N PRO A 3 -31.44 -59.12 0.53
CA PRO A 3 -30.69 -59.91 1.53
C PRO A 3 -29.86 -59.01 2.47
N MET A 4 -29.80 -59.46 3.71
CA MET A 4 -29.21 -58.71 4.86
C MET A 4 -27.75 -58.20 4.61
N SER A 5 -26.97 -58.87 3.74
CA SER A 5 -25.62 -58.49 3.32
C SER A 5 -25.60 -57.22 2.50
N GLN A 6 -26.61 -56.92 1.66
CA GLN A 6 -26.66 -55.68 0.86
C GLN A 6 -27.05 -54.45 1.73
N ARG A 7 -27.81 -54.64 2.82
CA ARG A 7 -28.14 -53.57 3.76
C ARG A 7 -26.92 -53.11 4.59
N PHE A 8 -25.99 -53.98 4.90
CA PHE A 8 -24.73 -53.63 5.58
C PHE A 8 -23.75 -52.88 4.67
N SER A 9 -23.74 -53.21 3.35
CA SER A 9 -22.89 -52.48 2.38
C SER A 9 -23.38 -51.05 2.13
N PHE A 10 -24.69 -50.81 2.08
CA PHE A 10 -25.25 -49.46 1.95
C PHE A 10 -25.08 -48.63 3.23
N LEU A 11 -25.16 -49.25 4.43
CA LEU A 11 -24.99 -48.58 5.69
C LEU A 11 -23.50 -48.17 5.90
N ALA A 12 -22.54 -49.02 5.48
CA ALA A 12 -21.11 -48.72 5.50
C ALA A 12 -20.72 -47.60 4.53
N LEU A 13 -21.38 -47.53 3.35
CA LEU A 13 -21.17 -46.46 2.39
C LEU A 13 -21.76 -45.11 2.89
N ALA A 14 -22.89 -45.13 3.59
CA ALA A 14 -23.54 -43.93 4.15
C ALA A 14 -22.77 -43.37 5.37
N LEU A 15 -22.17 -44.22 6.23
CA LEU A 15 -21.33 -43.79 7.34
C LEU A 15 -19.98 -43.20 6.89
N GLY A 16 -19.46 -43.60 5.72
CA GLY A 16 -18.24 -43.01 5.14
C GLY A 16 -18.41 -41.57 4.65
N LEU A 17 -19.63 -41.13 4.37
CA LEU A 17 -19.93 -39.78 3.84
C LEU A 17 -20.13 -38.72 4.92
N THR A 18 -20.37 -39.10 6.17
CA THR A 18 -20.56 -38.15 7.29
C THR A 18 -19.26 -37.63 7.92
N GLY A 19 -18.09 -38.19 7.53
CA GLY A 19 -16.76 -37.79 8.03
C GLY A 19 -16.07 -36.64 7.26
N CYS A 20 -16.73 -36.06 6.26
CA CYS A 20 -16.14 -35.03 5.39
C CYS A 20 -16.23 -33.59 5.94
N ALA A 21 -16.43 -33.40 7.25
CA ALA A 21 -16.50 -32.08 7.84
C ALA A 21 -15.09 -31.52 8.06
N ASN A 22 -14.83 -30.45 7.32
CA ASN A 22 -13.75 -29.49 7.54
C ASN A 22 -12.30 -29.96 7.25
N LEU A 23 -11.98 -30.09 5.96
CA LEU A 23 -10.60 -30.36 5.48
C LEU A 23 -9.69 -29.10 5.61
N MET A 24 -10.26 -27.92 5.85
CA MET A 24 -9.52 -26.67 5.98
C MET A 24 -9.03 -26.46 7.42
N PRO A 25 -7.78 -26.02 7.62
CA PRO A 25 -7.30 -25.56 8.92
C PRO A 25 -8.06 -24.30 9.38
N PRO A 26 -7.92 -23.88 10.64
CA PRO A 26 -8.53 -22.65 11.15
C PRO A 26 -8.15 -21.42 10.31
N THR A 27 -9.14 -20.60 9.97
CA THR A 27 -8.94 -19.36 9.21
C THR A 27 -8.68 -18.16 10.13
N GLN A 28 -9.07 -18.24 11.39
CA GLN A 28 -8.81 -17.24 12.42
C GLN A 28 -7.57 -17.65 13.22
N VAL A 29 -6.64 -16.72 13.31
CA VAL A 29 -5.38 -16.90 14.04
C VAL A 29 -5.25 -15.78 15.05
N ASP A 30 -5.06 -16.12 16.31
CA ASP A 30 -4.80 -15.15 17.36
C ASP A 30 -3.44 -14.47 17.12
N ALA A 31 -3.48 -13.16 16.92
CA ALA A 31 -2.31 -12.30 17.03
C ALA A 31 -2.35 -11.70 18.44
N LEU A 32 -1.30 -11.94 19.22
CA LEU A 32 -1.15 -11.28 20.52
C LEU A 32 -0.94 -9.78 20.24
N VAL A 33 -2.01 -9.01 20.41
CA VAL A 33 -2.02 -7.54 20.31
C VAL A 33 -2.04 -6.99 21.73
N ALA A 34 -1.14 -6.05 22.03
CA ALA A 34 -1.18 -5.33 23.31
C ALA A 34 -2.52 -4.59 23.42
N THR A 35 -3.16 -4.70 24.59
CA THR A 35 -4.45 -4.02 24.85
C THR A 35 -4.32 -2.52 25.04
N GLN A 36 -3.11 -2.04 25.28
CA GLN A 36 -2.79 -0.61 25.48
C GLN A 36 -1.46 -0.27 24.81
N TRP A 37 -1.34 0.97 24.34
CA TRP A 37 -0.11 1.55 23.85
C TRP A 37 0.81 1.91 25.02
N GLN A 38 2.12 1.72 24.86
CA GLN A 38 3.12 2.11 25.86
C GLN A 38 3.52 3.58 25.70
N ALA A 39 3.51 4.10 24.48
CA ALA A 39 3.76 5.50 24.22
C ALA A 39 2.56 6.36 24.65
N PRO A 40 2.81 7.57 25.24
CA PRO A 40 1.75 8.49 25.60
C PRO A 40 0.95 8.94 24.37
N LEU A 41 -0.37 8.97 24.50
CA LEU A 41 -1.25 9.49 23.45
C LEU A 41 -1.20 11.02 23.43
N PRO A 42 -0.97 11.66 22.29
CA PRO A 42 -1.05 13.11 22.19
C PRO A 42 -2.53 13.53 22.37
N HIS A 43 -2.77 14.41 23.32
CA HIS A 43 -4.05 15.15 23.51
C HIS A 43 -5.28 14.35 23.93
N GLN A 44 -5.20 13.22 24.59
CA GLN A 44 -6.39 12.45 25.08
C GLN A 44 -7.54 12.33 24.07
N GLY A 45 -7.24 12.35 22.76
CA GLY A 45 -8.22 12.46 21.70
C GLY A 45 -8.68 11.12 21.10
N THR A 46 -9.92 11.05 20.56
CA THR A 46 -10.41 9.96 19.70
C THR A 46 -9.83 10.08 18.29
N VAL A 47 -9.60 8.97 17.61
CA VAL A 47 -9.30 8.98 16.18
C VAL A 47 -10.53 9.53 15.46
N GLY A 48 -10.52 10.82 15.16
CA GLY A 48 -11.52 11.43 14.28
C GLY A 48 -11.52 10.74 12.92
N ALA A 49 -12.51 10.98 12.10
CA ALA A 49 -12.68 10.34 10.80
C ALA A 49 -11.38 10.41 9.97
N LEU A 50 -10.57 9.34 9.99
CA LEU A 50 -9.30 9.24 9.25
C LEU A 50 -9.51 9.46 7.74
N THR A 51 -10.71 9.19 7.23
CA THR A 51 -11.13 9.48 5.86
C THR A 51 -11.11 10.96 5.51
N GLN A 52 -11.29 11.84 6.51
CA GLN A 52 -11.28 13.31 6.36
C GLN A 52 -9.99 13.94 6.92
N TRP A 53 -8.98 13.16 7.23
CA TRP A 53 -7.73 13.60 7.86
C TRP A 53 -7.09 14.82 7.18
N TRP A 54 -6.91 14.73 5.87
CA TRP A 54 -6.26 15.81 5.11
C TRP A 54 -7.13 17.07 5.00
N GLN A 55 -8.45 16.91 4.90
CA GLN A 55 -9.41 18.03 4.88
C GLN A 55 -9.44 18.77 6.23
N GLN A 56 -9.40 18.02 7.34
CA GLN A 56 -9.37 18.59 8.69
C GLN A 56 -8.08 19.37 8.97
N ARG A 57 -6.99 19.11 8.24
CA ARG A 57 -5.75 19.88 8.33
C ARG A 57 -5.86 21.29 7.75
N GLY A 58 -6.92 21.60 7.03
CA GLY A 58 -7.24 22.95 6.54
C GLY A 58 -6.35 23.43 5.39
N ASP A 59 -5.60 22.54 4.74
CA ASP A 59 -4.78 22.88 3.58
C ASP A 59 -5.39 22.31 2.27
N PRO A 60 -6.14 23.15 1.52
CA PRO A 60 -6.83 22.69 0.31
C PRO A 60 -5.84 22.28 -0.80
N LEU A 61 -4.68 22.94 -0.90
CA LEU A 61 -3.69 22.57 -1.91
C LEU A 61 -3.10 21.17 -1.66
N LEU A 62 -2.83 20.83 -0.40
CA LEU A 62 -2.37 19.48 -0.06
C LEU A 62 -3.39 18.41 -0.48
N VAL A 63 -4.69 18.67 -0.26
CA VAL A 63 -5.75 17.75 -0.69
C VAL A 63 -5.77 17.59 -2.22
N GLU A 64 -5.69 18.70 -2.98
CA GLU A 64 -5.63 18.67 -4.45
C GLU A 64 -4.41 17.86 -4.94
N LEU A 65 -3.24 18.07 -4.33
CA LEU A 65 -2.01 17.35 -4.69
C LEU A 65 -2.13 15.85 -4.42
N ILE A 66 -2.73 15.46 -3.30
CA ILE A 66 -2.96 14.04 -2.96
C ILE A 66 -3.89 13.40 -4.01
N VAL A 67 -5.01 14.05 -4.34
CA VAL A 67 -5.97 13.54 -5.33
C VAL A 67 -5.29 13.40 -6.71
N ALA A 68 -4.55 14.40 -7.14
CA ALA A 68 -3.82 14.36 -8.41
C ALA A 68 -2.80 13.22 -8.43
N ALA A 69 -2.02 13.07 -7.37
CA ALA A 69 -1.02 12.01 -7.27
C ALA A 69 -1.63 10.60 -7.27
N GLN A 70 -2.73 10.39 -6.55
CA GLN A 70 -3.43 9.11 -6.57
C GLN A 70 -3.99 8.75 -7.95
N ALA A 71 -4.42 9.75 -8.73
CA ALA A 71 -4.96 9.55 -10.07
C ALA A 71 -3.90 9.09 -11.09
N VAL A 72 -2.64 9.53 -10.94
CA VAL A 72 -1.55 9.20 -11.89
C VAL A 72 -0.54 8.19 -11.35
N SER A 73 -0.69 7.77 -10.10
CA SER A 73 0.28 6.89 -9.44
C SER A 73 0.35 5.49 -10.05
N PRO A 74 1.53 5.04 -10.51
CA PRO A 74 1.71 3.68 -11.00
C PRO A 74 1.42 2.60 -9.94
N SER A 75 1.72 2.87 -8.66
CA SER A 75 1.48 1.92 -7.57
C SER A 75 -0.02 1.73 -7.30
N VAL A 76 -0.81 2.79 -7.37
CA VAL A 76 -2.28 2.74 -7.26
C VAL A 76 -2.88 2.02 -8.46
N ALA A 77 -2.43 2.33 -9.68
CA ALA A 77 -2.89 1.65 -10.90
C ALA A 77 -2.55 0.15 -10.88
N GLN A 78 -1.35 -0.24 -10.43
CA GLN A 78 -0.95 -1.63 -10.28
C GLN A 78 -1.82 -2.35 -9.24
N ALA A 79 -2.10 -1.71 -8.11
CA ALA A 79 -2.96 -2.29 -7.08
C ALA A 79 -4.39 -2.47 -7.59
N LEU A 80 -4.95 -1.50 -8.35
CA LEU A 80 -6.26 -1.63 -9.00
C LEU A 80 -6.28 -2.78 -10.02
N SER A 81 -5.23 -2.93 -10.83
CA SER A 81 -5.10 -4.07 -11.76
C SER A 81 -5.13 -5.43 -11.03
N ARG A 82 -4.52 -5.51 -9.83
CA ARG A 82 -4.60 -6.72 -8.99
C ARG A 82 -6.02 -7.00 -8.51
N VAL A 83 -6.80 -5.96 -8.17
CA VAL A 83 -8.22 -6.10 -7.81
C VAL A 83 -9.01 -6.68 -8.98
N GLU A 84 -8.84 -6.15 -10.20
CA GLU A 84 -9.54 -6.65 -11.39
C GLU A 84 -9.13 -8.09 -11.73
N THR A 85 -7.85 -8.42 -11.61
CA THR A 85 -7.34 -9.80 -11.79
C THR A 85 -7.94 -10.75 -10.75
N ALA A 86 -8.01 -10.33 -9.49
CA ALA A 86 -8.62 -11.13 -8.42
C ALA A 86 -10.14 -11.31 -8.65
N ARG A 87 -10.84 -10.28 -9.16
CA ARG A 87 -12.26 -10.36 -9.55
C ARG A 87 -12.49 -11.37 -10.66
N ALA A 88 -11.64 -11.35 -11.69
CA ALA A 88 -11.69 -12.34 -12.78
C ALA A 88 -11.38 -13.76 -12.26
N SER A 89 -10.39 -13.92 -11.41
CA SER A 89 -10.02 -15.20 -10.77
C SER A 89 -11.17 -15.76 -9.93
N ARG A 90 -11.86 -14.91 -9.15
CA ARG A 90 -13.08 -15.26 -8.41
C ARG A 90 -14.18 -15.78 -9.35
N THR A 91 -14.41 -15.07 -10.45
CA THR A 91 -15.41 -15.50 -11.45
C THR A 91 -15.06 -16.88 -12.03
N THR A 92 -13.79 -17.11 -12.37
CA THR A 92 -13.29 -18.39 -12.86
C THR A 92 -13.43 -19.50 -11.81
N ALA A 93 -13.11 -19.23 -10.54
CA ALA A 93 -13.25 -20.19 -9.46
C ALA A 93 -14.72 -20.57 -9.21
N ASN A 94 -15.62 -19.58 -9.26
CA ASN A 94 -17.06 -19.82 -9.13
C ASN A 94 -17.64 -20.58 -10.33
N ALA A 95 -17.13 -20.32 -11.53
CA ALA A 95 -17.55 -21.05 -12.73
C ALA A 95 -17.23 -22.55 -12.66
N ALA A 96 -16.16 -22.95 -11.94
CA ALA A 96 -15.83 -24.36 -11.72
C ALA A 96 -16.88 -25.13 -10.89
N LEU A 97 -17.78 -24.43 -10.19
CA LEU A 97 -18.91 -25.03 -9.47
C LEU A 97 -20.13 -25.28 -10.36
N LEU A 98 -20.16 -24.74 -11.58
CA LEU A 98 -21.25 -24.79 -12.52
C LEU A 98 -20.94 -25.76 -13.67
N PRO A 99 -21.98 -26.27 -14.37
CA PRO A 99 -21.79 -27.02 -15.59
C PRO A 99 -21.11 -26.17 -16.68
N LYS A 100 -20.12 -26.76 -17.37
CA LYS A 100 -19.49 -26.19 -18.55
C LYS A 100 -20.15 -26.73 -19.81
N LEU A 101 -20.41 -25.84 -20.77
CA LEU A 101 -21.02 -26.19 -22.06
C LEU A 101 -20.08 -25.73 -23.19
N ASP A 102 -19.60 -26.67 -23.98
CA ASP A 102 -18.72 -26.42 -25.12
C ASP A 102 -19.43 -26.86 -26.43
N ALA A 103 -19.34 -26.03 -27.46
CA ALA A 103 -19.74 -26.41 -28.83
C ALA A 103 -18.47 -26.67 -29.64
N SER A 104 -18.49 -27.78 -30.39
CA SER A 104 -17.40 -28.12 -31.30
C SER A 104 -17.95 -28.53 -32.67
N ALA A 105 -17.24 -28.10 -33.71
CA ALA A 105 -17.50 -28.55 -35.07
C ALA A 105 -16.20 -29.10 -35.65
N SER A 106 -16.28 -30.24 -36.30
CA SER A 106 -15.11 -30.85 -36.96
C SER A 106 -15.47 -31.38 -38.36
N ALA A 107 -14.51 -31.31 -39.25
CA ALA A 107 -14.57 -31.94 -40.55
C ALA A 107 -13.24 -32.67 -40.80
N SER A 108 -13.32 -33.93 -41.16
CA SER A 108 -12.15 -34.74 -41.49
C SER A 108 -12.40 -35.53 -42.78
N ARG A 109 -11.31 -35.75 -43.55
CA ARG A 109 -11.32 -36.63 -44.71
C ARG A 109 -10.08 -37.50 -44.68
N GLY A 110 -10.28 -38.79 -44.69
CA GLY A 110 -9.18 -39.73 -44.57
C GLY A 110 -9.60 -41.19 -44.72
N VAL A 111 -8.61 -42.05 -44.77
CA VAL A 111 -8.76 -43.52 -44.69
C VAL A 111 -8.33 -43.94 -43.30
N SER A 112 -9.24 -44.53 -42.53
CA SER A 112 -8.96 -44.93 -41.13
C SER A 112 -8.26 -46.30 -40.99
N GLN A 113 -8.43 -47.18 -41.97
CA GLN A 113 -7.83 -48.51 -42.05
C GLN A 113 -7.53 -48.87 -43.50
N PRO A 114 -6.54 -49.74 -43.82
CA PRO A 114 -6.12 -50.05 -45.19
C PRO A 114 -7.25 -50.53 -46.14
N ASP A 115 -8.24 -51.24 -45.63
CA ASP A 115 -9.34 -51.83 -46.43
C ASP A 115 -10.64 -51.03 -46.36
N VAL A 116 -10.62 -49.85 -45.77
CA VAL A 116 -11.80 -48.98 -45.61
C VAL A 116 -11.76 -47.84 -46.64
N PRO A 117 -12.84 -47.62 -47.43
CA PRO A 117 -12.88 -46.54 -48.40
C PRO A 117 -12.67 -45.16 -47.76
N LEU A 118 -12.18 -44.20 -48.55
CA LEU A 118 -12.03 -42.84 -48.19
C LEU A 118 -13.36 -42.28 -47.62
N ALA A 119 -13.33 -41.81 -46.38
CA ALA A 119 -14.46 -41.23 -45.68
C ALA A 119 -14.29 -39.76 -45.47
N THR A 120 -15.37 -38.99 -45.65
CA THR A 120 -15.47 -37.60 -45.20
C THR A 120 -16.47 -37.55 -44.05
N THR A 121 -16.02 -37.13 -42.88
CA THR A 121 -16.83 -37.03 -41.67
C THR A 121 -16.96 -35.57 -41.24
N GLN A 122 -18.19 -35.13 -41.05
CA GLN A 122 -18.52 -33.82 -40.50
C GLN A 122 -19.30 -34.01 -39.22
N SER A 123 -18.95 -33.36 -38.14
CA SER A 123 -19.72 -33.43 -36.89
C SER A 123 -19.87 -32.06 -36.27
N ILE A 124 -21.03 -31.83 -35.68
CA ILE A 124 -21.32 -30.73 -34.76
C ILE A 124 -21.74 -31.35 -33.45
N ASN A 125 -21.10 -30.93 -32.35
CA ASN A 125 -21.36 -31.52 -31.06
C ASN A 125 -21.44 -30.43 -29.99
N LEU A 126 -22.44 -30.48 -29.13
CA LEU A 126 -22.59 -29.67 -27.92
C LEU A 126 -22.37 -30.62 -26.75
N GLN A 127 -21.35 -30.32 -25.93
CA GLN A 127 -20.94 -31.14 -24.80
C GLN A 127 -21.07 -30.37 -23.49
N ALA A 128 -21.80 -30.95 -22.54
CA ALA A 128 -21.86 -30.49 -21.16
C ALA A 128 -20.96 -31.35 -20.28
N SER A 129 -20.24 -30.72 -19.35
CA SER A 129 -19.49 -31.40 -18.29
C SER A 129 -19.64 -30.68 -16.97
N TRP A 130 -19.80 -31.40 -15.89
CA TRP A 130 -19.97 -30.85 -14.56
C TRP A 130 -19.31 -31.76 -13.52
N GLU A 131 -18.37 -31.19 -12.74
CA GLU A 131 -17.82 -31.86 -11.58
C GLU A 131 -18.67 -31.56 -10.34
N LEU A 132 -19.28 -32.61 -9.79
CA LEU A 132 -20.05 -32.54 -8.55
C LEU A 132 -19.07 -32.44 -7.36
N ASP A 133 -18.98 -31.29 -6.77
CA ASP A 133 -18.03 -30.99 -5.68
C ASP A 133 -18.45 -31.62 -4.34
N LEU A 134 -18.33 -32.94 -4.23
CA LEU A 134 -18.77 -33.72 -3.06
C LEU A 134 -17.93 -33.41 -1.83
N VAL A 135 -16.62 -33.21 -2.00
CA VAL A 135 -15.63 -33.07 -0.94
C VAL A 135 -15.21 -31.61 -0.69
N GLY A 136 -15.71 -30.69 -1.52
CA GLY A 136 -15.46 -29.28 -1.34
C GLY A 136 -14.15 -28.76 -1.92
N ALA A 137 -13.53 -29.47 -2.89
CA ALA A 137 -12.31 -29.04 -3.54
C ALA A 137 -12.49 -27.70 -4.28
N ASN A 138 -13.52 -27.61 -5.13
CA ASN A 138 -13.83 -26.41 -5.91
C ASN A 138 -14.39 -25.29 -5.01
N ARG A 139 -15.18 -25.62 -4.00
CA ARG A 139 -15.65 -24.65 -2.99
C ARG A 139 -14.48 -24.05 -2.22
N ALA A 140 -13.47 -24.82 -1.87
CA ALA A 140 -12.27 -24.30 -1.23
C ALA A 140 -11.51 -23.30 -2.14
N VAL A 141 -11.38 -23.59 -3.45
CA VAL A 141 -10.79 -22.68 -4.43
C VAL A 141 -11.61 -21.39 -4.56
N SER A 142 -12.93 -21.48 -4.58
CA SER A 142 -13.84 -20.33 -4.60
C SER A 142 -13.66 -19.46 -3.34
N HIS A 143 -13.59 -20.06 -2.16
CA HIS A 143 -13.30 -19.35 -0.90
C HIS A 143 -11.92 -18.67 -0.91
N ALA A 144 -10.90 -19.33 -1.45
CA ALA A 144 -9.58 -18.71 -1.62
C ALA A 144 -9.65 -17.48 -2.53
N ALA A 145 -10.37 -17.57 -3.64
CA ALA A 145 -10.51 -16.47 -4.59
C ALA A 145 -11.30 -15.28 -4.00
N ASP A 146 -12.33 -15.53 -3.19
CA ASP A 146 -13.05 -14.50 -2.44
C ASP A 146 -12.13 -13.76 -1.46
N ALA A 147 -11.36 -14.49 -0.67
CA ALA A 147 -10.40 -13.92 0.28
C ALA A 147 -9.29 -13.13 -0.44
N GLN A 148 -8.80 -13.63 -1.58
CA GLN A 148 -7.81 -12.96 -2.41
C GLN A 148 -8.33 -11.63 -2.96
N LEU A 149 -9.60 -11.55 -3.37
CA LEU A 149 -10.22 -10.30 -3.82
C LEU A 149 -10.28 -9.29 -2.67
N GLN A 150 -10.72 -9.70 -1.48
CA GLN A 150 -10.76 -8.84 -0.30
C GLN A 150 -9.37 -8.31 0.07
N GLY A 151 -8.36 -9.18 0.06
CA GLY A 151 -6.97 -8.81 0.31
C GLY A 151 -6.43 -7.81 -0.72
N SER A 152 -6.76 -8.01 -2.01
CA SER A 152 -6.35 -7.11 -3.09
C SER A 152 -7.01 -5.72 -2.97
N GLN A 153 -8.27 -5.65 -2.55
CA GLN A 153 -8.96 -4.38 -2.28
C GLN A 153 -8.31 -3.62 -1.13
N ALA A 154 -7.93 -4.32 -0.05
CA ALA A 154 -7.19 -3.71 1.05
C ALA A 154 -5.82 -3.20 0.61
N GLN A 155 -5.07 -3.95 -0.19
CA GLN A 155 -3.77 -3.53 -0.75
C GLN A 155 -3.91 -2.31 -1.67
N TRP A 156 -5.00 -2.17 -2.41
CA TRP A 156 -5.27 -0.98 -3.21
C TRP A 156 -5.48 0.26 -2.31
N HIS A 157 -6.23 0.11 -1.20
CA HIS A 157 -6.36 1.19 -0.23
C HIS A 157 -5.00 1.56 0.41
N ASP A 158 -4.17 0.59 0.77
CA ASP A 158 -2.82 0.81 1.31
C ASP A 158 -1.93 1.59 0.33
N ALA A 159 -2.00 1.29 -0.96
CA ALA A 159 -1.29 2.05 -1.98
C ALA A 159 -1.72 3.52 -2.02
N ARG A 160 -3.01 3.81 -1.92
CA ARG A 160 -3.56 5.19 -1.86
C ARG A 160 -3.08 5.93 -0.61
N VAL A 161 -3.11 5.28 0.55
CA VAL A 161 -2.61 5.84 1.82
C VAL A 161 -1.11 6.13 1.73
N SER A 162 -0.34 5.23 1.14
CA SER A 162 1.09 5.40 0.95
C SER A 162 1.42 6.60 0.04
N VAL A 163 0.72 6.75 -1.08
CA VAL A 163 0.88 7.90 -1.98
C VAL A 163 0.48 9.21 -1.29
N ALA A 164 -0.61 9.22 -0.53
CA ALA A 164 -1.03 10.40 0.23
C ALA A 164 0.05 10.82 1.26
N ALA A 165 0.62 9.85 1.96
CA ALA A 165 1.70 10.08 2.93
C ALA A 165 2.99 10.60 2.26
N GLU A 166 3.35 10.08 1.10
CA GLU A 166 4.51 10.53 0.33
C GLU A 166 4.34 11.98 -0.16
N VAL A 167 3.19 12.31 -0.75
CA VAL A 167 2.86 13.67 -1.19
C VAL A 167 2.89 14.63 -0.01
N ALA A 168 2.26 14.29 1.12
CA ALA A 168 2.23 15.14 2.30
C ALA A 168 3.64 15.36 2.88
N THR A 169 4.47 14.32 2.93
CA THR A 169 5.86 14.43 3.41
C THR A 169 6.69 15.35 2.54
N THR A 170 6.57 15.24 1.21
CA THR A 170 7.27 16.08 0.24
C THR A 170 6.77 17.54 0.29
N TYR A 171 5.45 17.72 0.40
CA TYR A 171 4.84 19.06 0.50
C TYR A 171 5.27 19.81 1.77
N TYR A 172 5.24 19.15 2.94
CA TYR A 172 5.74 19.76 4.18
C TYR A 172 7.25 19.98 4.13
N GLY A 173 8.01 19.09 3.48
CA GLY A 173 9.43 19.29 3.18
C GLY A 173 9.67 20.56 2.39
N LEU A 174 8.94 20.74 1.29
CA LEU A 174 9.03 21.93 0.44
C LEU A 174 8.63 23.21 1.17
N SER A 175 7.56 23.18 1.96
CA SER A 175 7.14 24.32 2.79
C SER A 175 8.25 24.77 3.77
N THR A 176 8.86 23.81 4.47
CA THR A 176 9.99 24.08 5.36
C THR A 176 11.24 24.55 4.57
N CYS A 177 11.49 23.96 3.41
CA CYS A 177 12.58 24.38 2.53
C CYS A 177 12.47 25.87 2.16
N HIS A 178 11.28 26.35 1.80
CA HIS A 178 11.04 27.77 1.52
C HIS A 178 11.27 28.68 2.72
N GLN A 179 10.87 28.25 3.92
CA GLN A 179 11.14 29.01 5.15
C GLN A 179 12.64 29.08 5.43
N LEU A 180 13.38 27.98 5.30
CA LEU A 180 14.84 27.96 5.40
C LEU A 180 15.53 28.83 4.34
N LEU A 181 14.99 28.87 3.13
CA LEU A 181 15.49 29.75 2.06
C LEU A 181 15.30 31.22 2.39
N GLN A 182 14.19 31.61 3.01
CA GLN A 182 14.00 32.98 3.49
C GLN A 182 15.01 33.33 4.58
N VAL A 183 15.23 32.42 5.54
CA VAL A 183 16.25 32.60 6.59
C VAL A 183 17.65 32.77 5.98
N ALA A 184 18.01 31.92 5.01
CA ALA A 184 19.30 32.01 4.34
C ALA A 184 19.47 33.32 3.55
N ARG A 185 18.40 33.82 2.88
CA ARG A 185 18.42 35.10 2.17
C ARG A 185 18.60 36.31 3.11
N GLN A 186 17.91 36.30 4.25
CA GLN A 186 18.06 37.36 5.27
C GLN A 186 19.49 37.38 5.85
N ASP A 187 20.03 36.19 6.18
CA ASP A 187 21.40 36.07 6.65
C ASP A 187 22.42 36.55 5.57
N ALA A 188 22.27 36.11 4.34
CA ALA A 188 23.16 36.55 3.24
C ALA A 188 23.10 38.07 3.01
N GLY A 189 21.91 38.67 3.06
CA GLY A 189 21.73 40.13 2.95
C GLY A 189 22.42 40.89 4.06
N SER A 190 22.32 40.43 5.31
CA SER A 190 22.99 41.00 6.45
C SER A 190 24.52 40.87 6.36
N ARG A 191 25.07 39.73 5.91
CA ARG A 191 26.48 39.50 5.66
C ARG A 191 27.03 40.40 4.56
N HIS A 192 26.27 40.58 3.50
CA HIS A 192 26.63 41.45 2.38
C HIS A 192 26.76 42.88 2.82
N GLU A 193 25.81 43.40 3.64
CA GLU A 193 25.90 44.76 4.18
C GLU A 193 27.10 44.92 5.15
N THR A 194 27.38 43.94 5.98
CA THR A 194 28.57 43.92 6.83
C THR A 194 29.85 43.94 5.97
N ALA A 195 29.92 43.19 4.89
CA ALA A 195 31.09 43.18 3.99
C ALA A 195 31.30 44.54 3.32
N ARG A 196 30.18 45.18 2.88
CA ARG A 196 30.22 46.53 2.28
C ARG A 196 30.78 47.57 3.27
N LEU A 197 30.23 47.59 4.50
CA LEU A 197 30.66 48.55 5.54
C LEU A 197 32.10 48.31 5.98
N SER A 198 32.50 47.04 6.22
CA SER A 198 33.86 46.67 6.58
C SER A 198 34.86 47.02 5.46
N GLY A 199 34.47 46.90 4.20
CA GLY A 199 35.28 47.31 3.05
C GLY A 199 35.51 48.81 3.01
N LEU A 200 34.49 49.63 3.21
CA LEU A 200 34.61 51.11 3.29
C LEU A 200 35.45 51.52 4.46
N SER A 201 35.29 50.91 5.64
CA SER A 201 36.09 51.18 6.85
C SER A 201 37.56 50.85 6.63
N ALA A 202 37.89 49.76 5.95
CA ALA A 202 39.27 49.42 5.61
C ALA A 202 39.90 50.39 4.59
N GLN A 203 39.13 50.82 3.58
CA GLN A 203 39.57 51.83 2.60
C GLN A 203 39.87 53.18 3.28
N ALA A 204 39.06 53.55 4.25
CA ALA A 204 39.28 54.78 5.05
C ALA A 204 40.35 54.65 6.14
N GLY A 205 40.98 53.49 6.31
CA GLY A 205 42.02 53.23 7.30
C GLY A 205 41.52 52.94 8.71
N PHE A 206 40.22 52.85 8.94
CA PHE A 206 39.61 52.57 10.26
C PHE A 206 39.52 51.08 10.60
N ALA A 207 39.71 50.18 9.62
CA ALA A 207 39.73 48.73 9.84
C ALA A 207 40.94 48.11 9.13
N THR A 208 41.34 46.92 9.59
CA THR A 208 42.45 46.19 8.96
C THR A 208 41.97 45.49 7.67
N PRO A 209 42.84 45.30 6.66
CA PRO A 209 42.50 44.54 5.46
C PRO A 209 41.99 43.11 5.75
N SER A 210 42.43 42.49 6.86
CA SER A 210 41.99 41.14 7.28
C SER A 210 40.54 41.14 7.72
N VAL A 211 40.03 42.16 8.39
CA VAL A 211 38.63 42.31 8.78
C VAL A 211 37.74 42.40 7.52
N ALA A 212 38.14 43.22 6.55
CA ALA A 212 37.42 43.33 5.27
C ALA A 212 37.45 42.01 4.46
N ALA A 213 38.56 41.28 4.48
CA ALA A 213 38.68 39.98 3.84
C ALA A 213 37.75 38.92 4.48
N LEU A 214 37.72 38.90 5.84
CA LEU A 214 36.81 38.00 6.59
C LEU A 214 35.33 38.30 6.27
N ALA A 215 34.97 39.58 6.25
CA ALA A 215 33.57 39.96 5.92
C ALA A 215 33.17 39.57 4.48
N ARG A 216 34.08 39.74 3.50
CA ARG A 216 33.84 39.29 2.12
C ARG A 216 33.71 37.77 2.02
N ALA A 217 34.53 37.01 2.73
CA ALA A 217 34.44 35.55 2.79
C ALA A 217 33.13 35.10 3.41
N SER A 218 32.69 35.76 4.50
CA SER A 218 31.40 35.50 5.16
C SER A 218 30.21 35.77 4.23
N ALA A 219 30.24 36.88 3.45
CA ALA A 219 29.19 37.18 2.48
C ALA A 219 29.15 36.17 1.32
N ALA A 220 30.30 35.73 0.82
CA ALA A 220 30.37 34.68 -0.22
C ALA A 220 29.83 33.34 0.28
N ASP A 221 30.11 32.95 1.52
CA ASP A 221 29.55 31.75 2.15
C ASP A 221 28.03 31.84 2.34
N GLY A 222 27.50 33.00 2.74
CA GLY A 222 26.07 33.27 2.81
C GLY A 222 25.38 33.09 1.46
N ASN A 223 25.95 33.67 0.37
CA ASN A 223 25.38 33.50 -0.99
C ASN A 223 25.43 32.04 -1.47
N SER A 224 26.47 31.29 -1.14
CA SER A 224 26.59 29.88 -1.45
C SER A 224 25.46 29.07 -0.80
N ARG A 225 25.15 29.35 0.48
CA ARG A 225 24.05 28.71 1.20
C ARG A 225 22.69 29.03 0.59
N VAL A 226 22.44 30.27 0.17
CA VAL A 226 21.19 30.64 -0.53
C VAL A 226 21.03 29.83 -1.81
N THR A 227 22.10 29.72 -2.62
CA THR A 227 22.06 28.94 -3.85
C THR A 227 21.79 27.45 -3.59
N GLN A 228 22.47 26.88 -2.60
CA GLN A 228 22.26 25.47 -2.20
C GLN A 228 20.83 25.23 -1.70
N GLN A 229 20.30 26.12 -0.86
CA GLN A 229 18.95 25.99 -0.33
C GLN A 229 17.89 26.17 -1.43
N ALA A 230 18.10 27.11 -2.36
CA ALA A 230 17.20 27.28 -3.50
C ALA A 230 17.15 26.01 -4.38
N ALA A 231 18.31 25.43 -4.68
CA ALA A 231 18.38 24.19 -5.42
C ALA A 231 17.67 23.02 -4.70
N ALA A 232 17.77 22.91 -3.38
CA ALA A 232 17.04 21.91 -2.60
C ALA A 232 15.52 22.08 -2.74
N CYS A 233 15.00 23.32 -2.65
CA CYS A 233 13.56 23.58 -2.85
C CYS A 233 13.10 23.29 -4.30
N ASP A 234 13.95 23.56 -5.30
CA ASP A 234 13.67 23.19 -6.67
C ASP A 234 13.58 21.66 -6.86
N LEU A 235 14.46 20.89 -6.21
CA LEU A 235 14.40 19.42 -6.23
C LEU A 235 13.12 18.88 -5.58
N ASP A 236 12.69 19.43 -4.45
CA ASP A 236 11.42 19.06 -3.81
C ASP A 236 10.22 19.42 -4.72
N THR A 237 10.29 20.56 -5.44
CA THR A 237 9.27 20.91 -6.42
C THR A 237 9.22 19.91 -7.58
N LYS A 238 10.39 19.48 -8.11
CA LYS A 238 10.46 18.43 -9.13
C LYS A 238 9.88 17.10 -8.63
N ALA A 239 10.11 16.76 -7.37
CA ALA A 239 9.52 15.56 -6.76
C ALA A 239 7.98 15.65 -6.73
N LEU A 240 7.40 16.81 -6.35
CA LEU A 240 5.93 17.00 -6.42
C LEU A 240 5.40 16.95 -7.84
N VAL A 241 6.10 17.53 -8.85
CA VAL A 241 5.75 17.41 -10.26
C VAL A 241 5.68 15.95 -10.69
N ALA A 242 6.70 15.16 -10.32
CA ALA A 242 6.75 13.73 -10.64
C ALA A 242 5.62 12.93 -9.96
N LEU A 243 5.29 13.26 -8.71
CA LEU A 243 4.24 12.59 -7.96
C LEU A 243 2.83 12.93 -8.47
N THR A 244 2.59 14.19 -8.85
CA THR A 244 1.24 14.68 -9.20
C THR A 244 0.95 14.66 -10.70
N GLY A 245 2.00 14.62 -11.53
CA GLY A 245 1.88 14.77 -12.98
C GLY A 245 1.46 16.17 -13.45
N TRP A 246 1.41 17.16 -12.54
CA TRP A 246 1.04 18.52 -12.91
C TRP A 246 2.17 19.22 -13.68
N PRO A 247 1.82 20.10 -14.63
CA PRO A 247 2.82 21.00 -15.25
C PRO A 247 3.49 21.86 -14.18
N GLU A 248 4.80 21.96 -14.22
CA GLU A 248 5.57 22.70 -13.22
C GLU A 248 5.15 24.18 -13.07
N PRO A 249 4.86 24.94 -14.13
CA PRO A 249 4.42 26.33 -14.00
C PRO A 249 3.15 26.46 -13.15
N ASP A 250 2.17 25.57 -13.38
CA ASP A 250 0.89 25.58 -12.67
C ASP A 250 1.09 25.24 -11.20
N LEU A 251 1.92 24.23 -10.90
CA LEU A 251 2.27 23.85 -9.54
C LEU A 251 2.97 25.01 -8.81
N ARG A 252 3.97 25.66 -9.46
CA ARG A 252 4.67 26.79 -8.86
C ARG A 252 3.74 27.96 -8.55
N GLN A 253 2.78 28.26 -9.43
CA GLN A 253 1.79 29.32 -9.19
C GLN A 253 0.93 29.02 -7.96
N LYS A 254 0.42 27.80 -7.83
CA LYS A 254 -0.37 27.36 -6.67
C LYS A 254 0.45 27.35 -5.37
N LEU A 255 1.69 26.86 -5.42
CA LEU A 255 2.61 26.86 -4.30
C LEU A 255 2.93 28.30 -3.83
N ALA A 256 3.15 29.22 -4.72
CA ALA A 256 3.42 30.63 -4.37
C ALA A 256 2.26 31.24 -3.57
N LEU A 257 1.01 30.93 -3.92
CA LEU A 257 -0.17 31.39 -3.20
C LEU A 257 -0.31 30.72 -1.81
N ALA A 258 -0.09 29.42 -1.74
CA ALA A 258 -0.22 28.65 -0.49
C ALA A 258 0.89 28.98 0.52
N LEU A 259 2.12 29.21 0.05
CA LEU A 259 3.27 29.49 0.91
C LEU A 259 3.30 30.93 1.43
N THR A 260 2.61 31.87 0.77
CA THR A 260 2.41 33.24 1.30
C THR A 260 1.39 33.28 2.44
N ASN A 261 0.41 32.39 2.46
CA ASN A 261 -0.57 32.24 3.53
C ASN A 261 -0.58 30.77 4.00
N PRO A 262 0.43 30.33 4.75
CA PRO A 262 0.47 28.95 5.23
C PRO A 262 -0.76 28.69 6.08
N ALA A 263 -1.58 27.70 5.66
CA ALA A 263 -2.71 27.24 6.43
C ALA A 263 -2.22 26.85 7.83
N GLN A 264 -2.79 27.44 8.87
CA GLN A 264 -2.53 26.97 10.22
C GLN A 264 -3.14 25.58 10.34
N ALA A 265 -2.28 24.57 10.30
CA ALA A 265 -2.71 23.19 10.47
C ALA A 265 -3.50 23.08 11.78
N ALA A 266 -4.81 22.84 11.67
CA ALA A 266 -5.65 22.63 12.84
C ALA A 266 -5.06 21.47 13.67
N PRO A 267 -5.03 21.58 15.00
CA PRO A 267 -4.56 20.49 15.85
C PRO A 267 -5.49 19.29 15.61
N VAL A 268 -4.92 18.19 15.16
CA VAL A 268 -5.67 16.92 15.05
C VAL A 268 -5.68 16.32 16.45
N PHE A 269 -6.86 16.26 17.04
CA PHE A 269 -7.03 15.62 18.34
C PHE A 269 -7.26 14.12 18.14
N ILE A 270 -6.34 13.31 18.67
CA ILE A 270 -6.50 11.84 18.72
C ILE A 270 -6.87 11.50 20.16
N THR A 271 -8.15 11.17 20.39
CA THR A 271 -8.66 10.88 21.76
C THR A 271 -8.30 9.47 22.23
N SER A 272 -8.20 8.50 21.33
CA SER A 272 -7.65 7.18 21.63
C SER A 272 -7.16 6.52 20.34
N VAL A 273 -6.13 5.70 20.45
CA VAL A 273 -5.75 4.74 19.40
C VAL A 273 -5.99 3.37 20.00
N PRO A 274 -7.22 2.80 19.92
CA PRO A 274 -7.46 1.47 20.48
C PRO A 274 -6.59 0.44 19.74
N ALA A 275 -6.17 -0.60 20.43
CA ALA A 275 -5.51 -1.74 19.77
C ALA A 275 -6.37 -2.34 18.64
N GLN A 276 -7.69 -2.14 18.70
CA GLN A 276 -8.66 -2.47 17.64
C GLN A 276 -8.41 -1.74 16.32
N THR A 277 -7.73 -0.57 16.31
CA THR A 277 -7.37 0.11 15.05
C THR A 277 -6.37 -0.67 14.21
N LEU A 278 -5.65 -1.63 14.80
CA LEU A 278 -4.77 -2.52 14.04
C LEU A 278 -5.56 -3.44 13.09
N THR A 279 -6.79 -3.81 13.45
CA THR A 279 -7.68 -4.59 12.56
C THR A 279 -8.22 -3.76 11.39
N GLN A 280 -8.15 -2.43 11.50
CA GLN A 280 -8.53 -1.48 10.44
C GLN A 280 -7.36 -1.12 9.52
N ARG A 281 -6.18 -1.73 9.70
CA ARG A 281 -5.05 -1.52 8.77
C ARG A 281 -5.21 -2.41 7.55
N PRO A 282 -5.12 -1.83 6.35
CA PRO A 282 -5.30 -2.59 5.11
C PRO A 282 -4.22 -3.66 4.89
N ASP A 283 -2.96 -3.43 5.31
CA ASP A 283 -1.87 -4.39 5.19
C ASP A 283 -2.01 -5.57 6.17
N VAL A 284 -2.53 -5.34 7.38
CA VAL A 284 -2.83 -6.39 8.37
C VAL A 284 -4.03 -7.22 7.92
N PHE A 285 -5.09 -6.55 7.43
CA PHE A 285 -6.26 -7.22 6.88
C PHE A 285 -5.90 -8.08 5.66
N ALA A 286 -5.09 -7.56 4.73
CA ALA A 286 -4.63 -8.34 3.58
C ALA A 286 -3.86 -9.59 4.02
N ALA A 287 -2.95 -9.49 4.98
CA ALA A 287 -2.21 -10.63 5.51
C ALA A 287 -3.11 -11.66 6.23
N GLU A 288 -4.17 -11.21 6.89
CA GLU A 288 -5.21 -12.11 7.44
C GLU A 288 -5.95 -12.86 6.32
N ARG A 289 -6.33 -12.16 5.23
CA ARG A 289 -6.94 -12.81 4.06
C ARG A 289 -6.00 -13.82 3.41
N ASP A 290 -4.69 -13.57 3.39
CA ASP A 290 -3.69 -14.53 2.90
C ASP A 290 -3.68 -15.84 3.75
N VAL A 291 -3.93 -15.77 5.07
CA VAL A 291 -4.11 -16.96 5.92
C VAL A 291 -5.36 -17.73 5.50
N VAL A 292 -6.46 -17.04 5.20
CA VAL A 292 -7.70 -17.68 4.70
C VAL A 292 -7.44 -18.37 3.35
N VAL A 293 -6.74 -17.71 2.43
CA VAL A 293 -6.33 -18.28 1.13
C VAL A 293 -5.52 -19.57 1.34
N ALA A 294 -4.49 -19.51 2.17
CA ALA A 294 -3.62 -20.65 2.42
C ALA A 294 -4.38 -21.81 3.11
N SER A 295 -5.29 -21.52 4.05
CA SER A 295 -6.16 -22.50 4.67
C SER A 295 -7.04 -23.21 3.64
N ALA A 296 -7.65 -22.46 2.73
CA ALA A 296 -8.49 -23.02 1.67
C ALA A 296 -7.67 -23.87 0.68
N GLN A 297 -6.42 -23.48 0.39
CA GLN A 297 -5.52 -24.28 -0.44
C GLN A 297 -5.17 -25.62 0.23
N VAL A 298 -4.99 -25.68 1.55
CA VAL A 298 -4.86 -26.95 2.27
C VAL A 298 -6.10 -27.80 2.12
N GLY A 299 -7.29 -27.20 2.26
CA GLY A 299 -8.57 -27.89 2.07
C GLY A 299 -8.69 -28.49 0.66
N SER A 300 -8.38 -27.71 -0.37
CA SER A 300 -8.39 -28.17 -1.76
C SER A 300 -7.37 -29.29 -2.00
N ALA A 301 -6.13 -29.17 -1.50
CA ALA A 301 -5.10 -30.21 -1.63
C ALA A 301 -5.52 -31.51 -0.95
N LYS A 302 -6.10 -31.44 0.25
CA LYS A 302 -6.66 -32.63 0.95
C LYS A 302 -7.83 -33.24 0.20
N ALA A 303 -8.74 -32.43 -0.34
CA ALA A 303 -9.91 -32.87 -1.11
C ALA A 303 -9.51 -33.63 -2.39
N GLN A 304 -8.39 -33.27 -3.04
CA GLN A 304 -7.88 -33.97 -4.23
C GLN A 304 -7.46 -35.44 -3.98
N ARG A 305 -7.38 -35.88 -2.72
CA ARG A 305 -7.12 -37.27 -2.35
C ARG A 305 -8.35 -38.15 -2.34
N TYR A 306 -9.53 -37.54 -2.44
CA TYR A 306 -10.83 -38.20 -2.41
C TYR A 306 -11.37 -38.47 -3.81
N PRO A 307 -12.35 -39.37 -3.95
CA PRO A 307 -13.02 -39.62 -5.22
C PRO A 307 -13.70 -38.37 -5.79
N ARG A 308 -13.61 -38.21 -7.11
CA ARG A 308 -14.28 -37.16 -7.87
C ARG A 308 -15.40 -37.73 -8.73
N LEU A 309 -16.51 -37.03 -8.78
CA LEU A 309 -17.69 -37.42 -9.54
C LEU A 309 -17.97 -36.38 -10.63
N THR A 310 -17.93 -36.82 -11.87
CA THR A 310 -18.17 -35.96 -13.04
C THR A 310 -19.39 -36.48 -13.82
N LEU A 311 -20.33 -35.55 -14.10
CA LEU A 311 -21.47 -35.81 -14.99
C LEU A 311 -21.16 -35.19 -16.35
N ASN A 312 -21.30 -36.03 -17.41
CA ASN A 312 -21.13 -35.57 -18.77
C ASN A 312 -22.45 -35.75 -19.55
N GLY A 313 -22.60 -34.98 -20.61
CA GLY A 313 -23.70 -35.14 -21.55
C GLY A 313 -23.34 -34.52 -22.89
N SER A 314 -23.95 -35.02 -23.95
CA SER A 314 -23.72 -34.44 -25.27
C SER A 314 -24.95 -34.57 -26.16
N VAL A 315 -25.06 -33.61 -27.09
CA VAL A 315 -25.99 -33.70 -28.22
C VAL A 315 -25.27 -33.28 -29.48
N GLY A 316 -25.47 -34.00 -30.58
CA GLY A 316 -24.73 -33.67 -31.79
C GLY A 316 -25.33 -34.32 -33.03
N ALA A 317 -24.79 -33.91 -34.16
CA ALA A 317 -25.09 -34.51 -35.46
C ALA A 317 -23.79 -34.88 -36.17
N LEU A 318 -23.76 -36.07 -36.71
CA LEU A 318 -22.68 -36.62 -37.53
C LEU A 318 -23.15 -36.85 -38.95
N ARG A 319 -22.41 -36.38 -39.93
CA ARG A 319 -22.57 -36.70 -41.33
C ARG A 319 -21.32 -37.39 -41.84
N SER A 320 -21.49 -38.61 -42.33
CA SER A 320 -20.40 -39.40 -42.94
C SER A 320 -20.68 -39.69 -44.38
N SER A 321 -19.69 -39.49 -45.27
CA SER A 321 -19.75 -39.87 -46.67
C SER A 321 -18.59 -40.82 -46.95
N MET A 322 -18.93 -42.08 -47.35
CA MET A 322 -17.95 -43.12 -47.57
C MET A 322 -18.38 -43.99 -48.77
N GLY A 323 -17.52 -44.18 -49.76
CA GLY A 323 -17.82 -45.01 -50.92
C GLY A 323 -19.07 -44.58 -51.72
N GLY A 324 -19.42 -43.29 -51.73
CA GLY A 324 -20.60 -42.76 -52.41
C GLY A 324 -21.89 -42.77 -51.57
N ASN A 325 -21.91 -43.44 -50.41
CA ASN A 325 -23.02 -43.44 -49.49
C ASN A 325 -22.92 -42.33 -48.47
N GLN A 326 -24.02 -41.62 -48.21
CA GLN A 326 -24.09 -40.59 -47.15
C GLN A 326 -24.99 -41.11 -46.02
N THR A 327 -24.44 -40.99 -44.79
CA THR A 327 -25.17 -41.33 -43.56
C THR A 327 -25.22 -40.12 -42.67
N SER A 328 -26.41 -39.75 -42.19
CA SER A 328 -26.59 -38.72 -41.14
C SER A 328 -27.09 -39.39 -39.87
N LEU A 329 -26.50 -39.06 -38.74
CA LEU A 329 -26.84 -39.64 -37.46
C LEU A 329 -26.91 -38.52 -36.43
N ASP A 330 -28.05 -38.37 -35.78
CA ASP A 330 -28.20 -37.52 -34.60
C ASP A 330 -27.83 -38.32 -33.35
N THR A 331 -26.95 -37.77 -32.52
CA THR A 331 -26.44 -38.43 -31.34
C THR A 331 -26.78 -37.61 -30.10
N TRP A 332 -27.15 -38.30 -29.05
CA TRP A 332 -27.28 -37.68 -27.72
C TRP A 332 -26.84 -38.67 -26.67
N SER A 333 -26.30 -38.11 -25.56
CA SER A 333 -25.97 -38.89 -24.37
C SER A 333 -26.27 -38.08 -23.11
N PHE A 334 -26.80 -38.75 -22.11
CA PHE A 334 -26.87 -38.27 -20.75
C PHE A 334 -26.01 -39.22 -19.90
N GLY A 335 -24.86 -38.72 -19.40
CA GLY A 335 -23.83 -39.58 -18.85
C GLY A 335 -22.62 -39.65 -19.79
N PRO A 336 -21.54 -40.38 -19.38
CA PRO A 336 -21.49 -41.16 -18.14
C PRO A 336 -21.41 -40.29 -16.88
N LEU A 337 -21.99 -40.79 -15.79
CA LEU A 337 -21.63 -40.38 -14.45
C LEU A 337 -20.34 -41.12 -14.10
N ALA A 338 -19.21 -40.42 -14.13
CA ALA A 338 -17.88 -41.00 -13.95
C ALA A 338 -17.36 -40.75 -12.55
N LEU A 339 -17.04 -41.82 -11.81
CA LEU A 339 -16.38 -41.76 -10.52
C LEU A 339 -14.89 -42.06 -10.73
N THR A 340 -14.03 -41.09 -10.44
CA THR A 340 -12.58 -41.26 -10.51
C THR A 340 -12.00 -41.33 -9.10
N VAL A 341 -11.35 -42.45 -8.76
CA VAL A 341 -10.73 -42.69 -7.46
C VAL A 341 -9.20 -42.73 -7.63
N PRO A 342 -8.45 -41.85 -6.99
CA PRO A 342 -6.99 -41.91 -7.06
C PRO A 342 -6.46 -43.03 -6.17
N LEU A 343 -5.88 -44.08 -6.76
CA LEU A 343 -5.36 -45.24 -6.02
C LEU A 343 -3.85 -45.13 -5.78
N PHE A 344 -3.11 -44.71 -6.79
CA PHE A 344 -1.65 -44.58 -6.72
C PHE A 344 -1.15 -43.45 -7.61
N ASP A 345 -0.29 -42.57 -7.08
CA ASP A 345 0.26 -41.42 -7.78
C ASP A 345 1.74 -41.16 -7.41
N GLY A 346 2.44 -42.15 -6.88
CA GLY A 346 3.84 -42.01 -6.46
C GLY A 346 4.06 -41.00 -5.31
N GLY A 347 2.99 -40.64 -4.58
CA GLY A 347 3.03 -39.68 -3.44
C GLY A 347 2.78 -38.22 -3.81
N GLN A 348 2.44 -37.90 -5.06
CA GLN A 348 2.23 -36.52 -5.53
C GLN A 348 1.19 -35.75 -4.71
N ARG A 349 0.02 -36.33 -4.45
CA ARG A 349 -1.05 -35.65 -3.68
C ARG A 349 -0.66 -35.43 -2.22
N GLN A 350 0.08 -36.37 -1.63
CA GLN A 350 0.59 -36.21 -0.27
C GLN A 350 1.63 -35.06 -0.21
N ALA A 351 2.53 -34.99 -1.18
CA ALA A 351 3.49 -33.88 -1.28
C ALA A 351 2.79 -32.51 -1.45
N ASN A 352 1.73 -32.45 -2.25
CA ASN A 352 0.93 -31.23 -2.41
C ASN A 352 0.28 -30.80 -1.09
N VAL A 353 -0.22 -31.74 -0.27
CA VAL A 353 -0.76 -31.42 1.06
C VAL A 353 0.33 -30.86 1.98
N VAL A 354 1.50 -31.50 2.03
CA VAL A 354 2.63 -31.02 2.83
C VAL A 354 3.06 -29.61 2.41
N ALA A 355 3.15 -29.35 1.10
CA ALA A 355 3.47 -28.02 0.59
C ALA A 355 2.42 -26.97 0.98
N ALA A 356 1.13 -27.31 0.86
CA ALA A 356 0.04 -26.41 1.26
C ALA A 356 0.06 -26.13 2.78
N GLU A 357 0.31 -27.12 3.63
CA GLU A 357 0.42 -26.95 5.09
C GLU A 357 1.65 -26.09 5.47
N ALA A 358 2.76 -26.22 4.76
CA ALA A 358 3.92 -25.35 4.95
C ALA A 358 3.59 -23.89 4.57
N ASN A 359 2.89 -23.65 3.45
CA ASN A 359 2.46 -22.33 3.04
C ASN A 359 1.46 -21.72 4.05
N TYR A 360 0.56 -22.50 4.61
CA TYR A 360 -0.35 -22.06 5.67
C TYR A 360 0.41 -21.63 6.93
N THR A 361 1.41 -22.41 7.36
CA THR A 361 2.27 -22.06 8.49
C THR A 361 3.04 -20.76 8.23
N GLN A 362 3.55 -20.59 7.02
CA GLN A 362 4.21 -19.35 6.58
C GLN A 362 3.25 -18.16 6.61
N ALA A 363 2.03 -18.30 6.10
CA ALA A 363 1.04 -17.22 6.09
C ALA A 363 0.72 -16.73 7.53
N ILE A 364 0.59 -17.65 8.49
CA ILE A 364 0.41 -17.31 9.92
C ILE A 364 1.61 -16.51 10.43
N ALA A 365 2.83 -16.94 10.13
CA ALA A 365 4.04 -16.25 10.59
C ALA A 365 4.13 -14.83 10.01
N VAL A 366 3.79 -14.66 8.72
CA VAL A 366 3.73 -13.36 8.04
C VAL A 366 2.67 -12.46 8.67
N TYR A 367 1.45 -12.97 8.88
CA TYR A 367 0.37 -12.23 9.54
C TYR A 367 0.79 -11.70 10.91
N ARG A 368 1.33 -12.59 11.77
CA ARG A 368 1.85 -12.18 13.09
C ARG A 368 3.00 -11.18 12.99
N GLY A 369 3.84 -11.30 11.97
CA GLY A 369 4.90 -10.32 11.66
C GLY A 369 4.34 -8.95 11.32
N LYS A 370 3.30 -8.89 10.47
CA LYS A 370 2.60 -7.65 10.09
C LYS A 370 1.95 -6.98 11.29
N VAL A 371 1.30 -7.73 12.18
CA VAL A 371 0.73 -7.17 13.41
C VAL A 371 1.80 -6.54 14.30
N ARG A 372 2.93 -7.23 14.54
CA ARG A 372 4.04 -6.65 15.32
C ARG A 372 4.64 -5.41 14.66
N GLN A 373 4.75 -5.40 13.33
CA GLN A 373 5.21 -4.22 12.59
C GLN A 373 4.24 -3.06 12.74
N ALA A 374 2.94 -3.31 12.65
CA ALA A 374 1.90 -2.30 12.82
C ALA A 374 1.94 -1.66 14.21
N VAL A 375 2.07 -2.48 15.27
CA VAL A 375 2.27 -1.98 16.64
C VAL A 375 3.49 -1.07 16.72
N ARG A 376 4.64 -1.53 16.20
CA ARG A 376 5.89 -0.75 16.21
C ARG A 376 5.72 0.62 15.50
N GLU A 377 5.07 0.64 14.35
CA GLU A 377 4.90 1.87 13.55
C GLU A 377 4.04 2.91 14.28
N VAL A 378 2.96 2.47 14.94
CA VAL A 378 2.12 3.35 15.76
C VAL A 378 2.91 3.89 16.96
N GLU A 379 3.57 3.00 17.72
CA GLU A 379 4.38 3.38 18.88
C GLU A 379 5.50 4.36 18.50
N GLN A 380 6.21 4.12 17.39
CA GLN A 380 7.24 5.03 16.90
C GLN A 380 6.68 6.41 16.53
N ALA A 381 5.52 6.46 15.87
CA ALA A 381 4.88 7.72 15.52
C ALA A 381 4.45 8.49 16.77
N LEU A 382 3.90 7.83 17.78
CA LEU A 382 3.50 8.43 19.05
C LEU A 382 4.71 8.97 19.83
N VAL A 383 5.80 8.19 19.94
CA VAL A 383 7.06 8.64 20.58
C VAL A 383 7.62 9.87 19.88
N ASN A 384 7.65 9.90 18.55
CA ASN A 384 8.13 11.04 17.78
C ASN A 384 7.26 12.27 18.01
N LEU A 385 5.94 12.13 18.04
CA LEU A 385 5.02 13.23 18.33
C LEU A 385 5.26 13.81 19.71
N GLN A 386 5.35 12.96 20.73
CA GLN A 386 5.66 13.39 22.10
C GLN A 386 7.01 14.10 22.19
N SER A 387 8.05 13.55 21.57
CA SER A 387 9.40 14.15 21.55
C SER A 387 9.37 15.55 20.92
N THR A 388 8.67 15.71 19.79
CA THR A 388 8.57 17.02 19.13
C THR A 388 7.77 18.04 19.96
N ASP A 389 6.71 17.59 20.66
CA ASP A 389 5.95 18.44 21.57
C ASP A 389 6.77 18.90 22.77
N ALA A 390 7.50 17.99 23.40
CA ALA A 390 8.35 18.31 24.56
C ALA A 390 9.46 19.32 24.21
N ARG A 391 10.05 19.22 23.00
CA ARG A 391 11.15 20.12 22.56
C ARG A 391 10.67 21.47 22.02
N LYS A 392 9.37 21.63 21.73
CA LYS A 392 8.84 22.83 21.05
C LYS A 392 9.09 24.12 21.84
N GLN A 393 8.83 24.11 23.16
CA GLN A 393 9.01 25.28 23.99
C GLN A 393 10.48 25.67 24.11
N ASP A 394 11.37 24.70 24.31
CA ASP A 394 12.82 24.94 24.42
C ASP A 394 13.39 25.48 23.10
N ALA A 395 12.98 24.91 21.95
CA ALA A 395 13.40 25.41 20.64
C ALA A 395 12.96 26.86 20.41
N ASN A 396 11.72 27.21 20.75
CA ASN A 396 11.20 28.58 20.65
C ASN A 396 11.99 29.55 21.58
N THR A 397 12.23 29.15 22.84
CA THR A 397 13.00 29.94 23.80
C THR A 397 14.42 30.16 23.29
N ALA A 398 15.08 29.14 22.73
CA ALA A 398 16.42 29.24 22.17
C ALA A 398 16.45 30.19 20.96
N THR A 399 15.49 30.07 20.04
CA THR A 399 15.40 30.92 18.84
C THR A 399 15.18 32.36 19.21
N GLN A 400 14.30 32.68 20.16
CA GLN A 400 14.08 34.05 20.67
C GLN A 400 15.32 34.62 21.35
N GLY A 401 15.89 33.87 22.28
CA GLY A 401 17.07 34.34 23.03
C GLY A 401 18.31 34.62 22.16
N TYR A 402 18.55 33.71 21.16
CA TYR A 402 19.68 33.95 20.24
C TYR A 402 19.38 35.07 19.22
N ALA A 403 18.13 35.30 18.83
CA ALA A 403 17.74 36.43 18.01
C ALA A 403 17.94 37.77 18.75
N GLU A 404 17.54 37.86 20.02
CA GLU A 404 17.80 39.03 20.89
C GLU A 404 19.30 39.29 21.09
N SER A 405 20.07 38.22 21.33
CA SER A 405 21.56 38.33 21.46
C SER A 405 22.20 38.81 20.16
N LEU A 406 21.74 38.31 19.00
CA LEU A 406 22.22 38.77 17.70
C LEU A 406 21.91 40.27 17.50
N GLN A 407 20.68 40.69 17.77
CA GLN A 407 20.27 42.09 17.65
C GLN A 407 21.11 43.04 18.52
N ALA A 408 21.36 42.65 19.79
CA ALA A 408 22.20 43.40 20.70
C ALA A 408 23.68 43.47 20.20
N THR A 409 24.21 42.34 19.70
CA THR A 409 25.57 42.31 19.16
C THR A 409 25.68 43.12 17.85
N GLN A 410 24.69 43.12 17.00
CA GLN A 410 24.64 43.97 15.81
C GLN A 410 24.66 45.47 16.15
N ALA A 411 23.89 45.90 17.19
CA ALA A 411 23.91 47.29 17.65
C ALA A 411 25.27 47.67 18.22
N ARG A 412 25.90 46.82 19.03
CA ARG A 412 27.27 47.03 19.57
C ARG A 412 28.32 47.12 18.45
N TYR A 413 28.26 46.22 17.46
CA TYR A 413 29.16 46.26 16.31
C TYR A 413 29.03 47.53 15.50
N GLY A 414 27.79 48.02 15.23
CA GLY A 414 27.53 49.27 14.54
C GLY A 414 28.09 50.52 15.25
N GLN A 415 28.25 50.44 16.56
CA GLN A 415 28.85 51.50 17.41
C GLN A 415 30.34 51.27 17.70
N GLY A 416 30.95 50.20 17.19
CA GLY A 416 32.35 49.87 17.40
C GLY A 416 32.68 49.20 18.75
N PHE A 417 31.65 48.74 19.49
CA PHE A 417 31.80 48.05 20.80
C PHE A 417 31.83 46.55 20.73
N ALA A 418 31.73 45.95 19.53
CA ALA A 418 31.89 44.53 19.31
C ALA A 418 32.77 44.29 18.08
N SER A 419 33.46 43.15 18.06
CA SER A 419 34.25 42.72 16.91
C SER A 419 33.38 42.05 15.83
N LEU A 420 33.90 41.99 14.58
CA LEU A 420 33.26 41.25 13.52
C LEU A 420 33.14 39.74 13.85
N VAL A 421 34.13 39.19 14.60
CA VAL A 421 34.11 37.79 15.01
C VAL A 421 32.95 37.52 15.96
N GLU A 422 32.71 38.41 16.96
CA GLU A 422 31.55 38.30 17.85
C GLU A 422 30.22 38.38 17.09
N LEU A 423 30.14 39.29 16.11
CA LEU A 423 28.95 39.40 15.27
C LEU A 423 28.69 38.14 14.44
N GLU A 424 29.70 37.57 13.78
CA GLU A 424 29.60 36.35 12.99
C GLU A 424 29.25 35.13 13.85
N ASP A 425 29.75 35.06 15.08
CA ASP A 425 29.42 33.99 16.02
C ASP A 425 27.97 34.09 16.49
N ALA A 426 27.49 35.29 16.84
CA ALA A 426 26.10 35.52 17.19
C ALA A 426 25.15 35.19 16.02
N ARG A 427 25.50 35.54 14.77
CA ARG A 427 24.73 35.18 13.55
C ARG A 427 24.65 33.68 13.36
N ARG A 428 25.79 32.98 13.43
CA ARG A 428 25.85 31.52 13.27
C ARG A 428 24.95 30.82 14.27
N THR A 429 24.98 31.29 15.53
CA THR A 429 24.17 30.69 16.61
C THR A 429 22.69 30.95 16.42
N ALA A 430 22.27 32.17 16.06
CA ALA A 430 20.88 32.52 15.77
C ALA A 430 20.33 31.76 14.56
N LEU A 431 21.11 31.67 13.47
CA LEU A 431 20.76 30.92 12.28
C LEU A 431 20.60 29.43 12.57
N ALA A 432 21.47 28.84 13.38
CA ALA A 432 21.39 27.44 13.77
C ALA A 432 20.13 27.17 14.60
N ALA A 433 19.79 28.03 15.57
CA ALA A 433 18.58 27.90 16.39
C ALA A 433 17.31 28.02 15.55
N GLN A 434 17.23 29.01 14.66
CA GLN A 434 16.08 29.18 13.78
C GLN A 434 15.91 27.99 12.81
N SER A 435 17.01 27.49 12.26
CA SER A 435 16.97 26.30 11.39
C SER A 435 16.57 25.04 12.16
N ALA A 436 17.00 24.91 13.43
CA ALA A 436 16.61 23.79 14.29
C ALA A 436 15.10 23.83 14.62
N GLU A 437 14.53 25.00 14.90
CA GLU A 437 13.09 25.16 15.15
C GLU A 437 12.25 24.77 13.91
N LEU A 438 12.64 25.24 12.72
CA LEU A 438 11.98 24.87 11.46
C LEU A 438 12.09 23.36 11.18
N SER A 439 13.25 22.78 11.46
CA SER A 439 13.46 21.34 11.32
C SER A 439 12.61 20.54 12.30
N LEU A 440 12.44 21.02 13.54
CA LEU A 440 11.55 20.41 14.54
C LEU A 440 10.08 20.45 14.11
N ALA A 441 9.64 21.57 13.50
CA ALA A 441 8.29 21.67 12.94
C ALA A 441 8.07 20.67 11.80
N LEU A 442 9.06 20.47 10.92
CA LEU A 442 9.01 19.45 9.86
C LEU A 442 9.00 18.04 10.45
N GLU A 443 9.83 17.75 11.45
CA GLU A 443 9.86 16.46 12.16
C GLU A 443 8.47 16.13 12.73
N ARG A 444 7.80 17.10 13.33
CA ARG A 444 6.43 16.96 13.85
C ARG A 444 5.44 16.65 12.74
N ASN A 445 5.46 17.38 11.62
CA ASN A 445 4.56 17.13 10.50
C ASN A 445 4.78 15.72 9.92
N ARG A 446 6.04 15.28 9.81
CA ARG A 446 6.37 13.91 9.38
C ARG A 446 5.86 12.85 10.36
N ALA A 447 5.93 13.12 11.67
CA ALA A 447 5.39 12.22 12.69
C ALA A 447 3.85 12.08 12.58
N TRP A 448 3.14 13.18 12.28
CA TRP A 448 1.70 13.14 12.01
C TRP A 448 1.36 12.34 10.74
N VAL A 449 2.13 12.52 9.67
CA VAL A 449 1.96 11.72 8.43
C VAL A 449 2.22 10.25 8.69
N ALA A 450 3.27 9.93 9.46
CA ALA A 450 3.59 8.57 9.85
C ALA A 450 2.48 7.93 10.68
N LEU A 451 1.88 8.68 11.62
CA LEU A 451 0.75 8.21 12.42
C LEU A 451 -0.49 7.93 11.55
N TYR A 452 -0.84 8.84 10.61
CA TYR A 452 -1.92 8.62 9.65
C TYR A 452 -1.74 7.30 8.88
N ARG A 453 -0.53 7.06 8.35
CA ARG A 453 -0.20 5.82 7.64
C ARG A 453 -0.26 4.60 8.57
N ALA A 454 0.29 4.72 9.77
CA ALA A 454 0.31 3.64 10.76
C ALA A 454 -1.08 3.23 11.25
N LEU A 455 -2.05 4.14 11.18
CA LEU A 455 -3.47 3.90 11.48
C LEU A 455 -4.29 3.38 10.29
N GLY A 456 -3.66 3.20 9.12
CA GLY A 456 -4.32 2.63 7.93
C GLY A 456 -5.16 3.61 7.12
N GLY A 457 -5.03 4.95 7.36
CA GLY A 457 -5.62 5.98 6.52
C GLY A 457 -7.15 5.95 6.40
N GLY A 458 -7.86 5.35 7.37
CA GLY A 458 -9.33 5.27 7.35
C GLY A 458 -9.90 4.10 6.56
N PHE A 459 -9.14 3.02 6.40
CA PHE A 459 -9.64 1.79 5.79
C PHE A 459 -10.79 1.20 6.63
N ASP A 460 -11.89 0.83 5.97
CA ASP A 460 -13.02 0.11 6.55
C ASP A 460 -13.21 -1.22 5.79
N ALA A 461 -12.96 -2.32 6.49
CA ALA A 461 -13.13 -3.67 5.93
C ALA A 461 -14.60 -4.00 5.61
N ALA A 462 -15.57 -3.32 6.24
CA ALA A 462 -16.99 -3.52 5.98
C ALA A 462 -17.47 -2.79 4.70
N GLN A 463 -16.71 -1.79 4.22
CA GLN A 463 -17.02 -1.03 3.01
C GLN A 463 -15.82 -0.93 2.05
N PRO A 464 -15.29 -2.05 1.55
CA PRO A 464 -14.09 -2.01 0.70
C PRO A 464 -14.32 -1.37 -0.67
N SER A 465 -15.55 -1.08 -1.07
CA SER A 465 -15.91 -0.64 -2.43
C SER A 465 -16.52 0.76 -2.52
N ALA A 466 -16.66 1.51 -1.43
CA ALA A 466 -17.35 2.83 -1.46
C ALA A 466 -16.51 3.96 -2.08
N ALA A 467 -15.38 3.68 -2.72
CA ALA A 467 -14.45 4.65 -3.30
C ALA A 467 -14.01 4.32 -4.75
N LEU A 468 -14.92 3.70 -5.51
CA LEU A 468 -14.75 3.58 -6.98
C LEU A 468 -15.55 4.64 -7.70
#